data_0fa6e494201d4549b63732cbf8e1ab22
#
_entry.id   0fa6e494201d4549b63732cbf8e1ab22
#
_cell.length_a   1.000
_cell.length_b   1.000
_cell.length_c   1.000
_cell.angle_alpha   90.00
_cell.angle_beta   90.00
_cell.angle_gamma   90.00
#
_symmetry.space_group_name_H-M   'P 1'
#
loop_
_entity.id
_entity.type
_entity.pdbx_description
1 polymer ?
#
loop_
_entity_poly.entity_id
_entity_poly.type
_entity_poly.pdbx_seq_one_letter_code
_entity_poly.pdbx_strand_id
1 'polypeptide(L)'
;MDTSWWLALAAVVLLALVATLVDGWGRRGRRERRSGRAAGRTRPPGRPPDGGRKRPRVPRPRPAEIWWARVPYEDGPGEKDRPCLVLAVRGERVTVAKITSKYHDERAGVIPLPPGAVGDAHGRASFLETDELREVPLWEFRRRVGVVDPVLWDQVRYLAG
;
A
#
# COMPACT_ATOMS: atom_id res chain seq x y z
N MET A 1 28.16 -12.04 42.46
CA MET A 1 27.73 -10.71 41.87
C MET A 1 26.87 -11.06 40.68
N ASP A 2 25.56 -10.88 40.82
CA ASP A 2 24.54 -11.51 40.00
C ASP A 2 24.40 -10.85 38.64
N THR A 3 24.68 -11.63 37.60
CA THR A 3 24.51 -11.23 36.19
C THR A 3 23.05 -11.05 35.77
N SER A 4 22.11 -11.42 36.67
CA SER A 4 20.65 -11.36 36.40
C SER A 4 20.10 -9.95 36.26
N TRP A 5 20.69 -8.96 36.88
CA TRP A 5 20.17 -7.58 36.82
C TRP A 5 20.45 -6.91 35.49
N TRP A 6 21.56 -7.30 34.83
CA TRP A 6 21.87 -6.79 33.48
C TRP A 6 20.87 -7.28 32.43
N LEU A 7 20.36 -8.51 32.59
CA LEU A 7 19.32 -9.04 31.71
C LEU A 7 17.99 -8.30 31.93
N ALA A 8 17.65 -7.97 33.16
CA ALA A 8 16.47 -7.19 33.48
C ALA A 8 16.57 -5.77 32.91
N LEU A 9 17.72 -5.12 33.00
CA LEU A 9 17.97 -3.79 32.48
C LEU A 9 17.94 -3.78 30.96
N ALA A 10 18.50 -4.78 30.30
CA ALA A 10 18.44 -4.95 28.84
C ALA A 10 16.99 -5.14 28.35
N ALA A 11 16.18 -5.92 29.07
CA ALA A 11 14.76 -6.11 28.75
C ALA A 11 13.95 -4.81 28.84
N VAL A 12 14.19 -4.00 29.89
CA VAL A 12 13.50 -2.71 30.06
C VAL A 12 13.90 -1.72 28.96
N VAL A 13 15.19 -1.64 28.59
CA VAL A 13 15.65 -0.78 27.49
C VAL A 13 15.05 -1.22 26.16
N LEU A 14 14.97 -2.53 25.90
CA LEU A 14 14.37 -3.05 24.68
C LEU A 14 12.88 -2.72 24.59
N LEU A 15 12.15 -2.87 25.70
CA LEU A 15 10.72 -2.51 25.77
C LEU A 15 10.50 -1.01 25.56
N ALA A 16 11.34 -0.16 26.13
CA ALA A 16 11.27 1.29 25.93
C ALA A 16 11.54 1.68 24.47
N LEU A 17 12.50 1.03 23.81
CA LEU A 17 12.82 1.23 22.38
C LEU A 17 11.66 0.79 21.49
N VAL A 18 11.04 -0.33 21.76
CA VAL A 18 9.86 -0.80 21.01
C VAL A 18 8.69 0.14 21.19
N ALA A 19 8.44 0.63 22.41
CA ALA A 19 7.37 1.58 22.70
C ALA A 19 7.56 2.92 21.95
N THR A 20 8.79 3.43 21.87
CA THR A 20 9.10 4.67 21.14
C THR A 20 8.97 4.50 19.61
N LEU A 21 9.29 3.33 19.07
CA LEU A 21 9.12 3.03 17.64
C LEU A 21 7.64 2.91 17.27
N VAL A 22 6.81 2.30 18.12
CA VAL A 22 5.36 2.18 17.89
C VAL A 22 4.66 3.55 18.01
N ASP A 23 5.06 4.38 18.99
CA ASP A 23 4.48 5.72 19.21
C ASP A 23 4.89 6.73 18.13
N GLY A 24 6.06 6.54 17.52
CA GLY A 24 6.54 7.39 16.41
C GLY A 24 5.76 7.19 15.10
N TRP A 25 5.15 6.04 14.87
CA TRP A 25 4.33 5.78 13.69
C TRP A 25 2.90 6.28 13.83
N GLY A 26 2.38 6.39 15.06
CA GLY A 26 1.01 6.89 15.33
C GLY A 26 0.86 8.41 15.26
N ARG A 27 1.94 9.19 15.39
CA ARG A 27 1.86 10.66 15.53
C ARG A 27 1.99 11.46 14.24
N ARG A 28 2.32 10.86 13.11
CA ARG A 28 2.42 11.60 11.82
C ARG A 28 1.08 11.95 11.17
N GLY A 29 -0.04 11.43 11.68
CA GLY A 29 -1.38 11.68 11.13
C GLY A 29 -2.23 12.74 11.81
N ARG A 30 -1.78 13.37 12.90
CA ARG A 30 -2.66 14.20 13.76
C ARG A 30 -2.29 15.68 13.89
N ARG A 31 -1.42 16.22 13.07
CA ARG A 31 -0.92 17.60 13.24
C ARG A 31 -1.44 18.65 12.27
N GLU A 32 -2.48 18.37 11.48
CA GLU A 32 -3.06 19.36 10.57
C GLU A 32 -4.55 19.66 10.82
N ARG A 33 -4.99 19.75 12.07
CA ARG A 33 -6.32 20.30 12.37
C ARG A 33 -6.33 21.08 13.67
N ARG A 34 -5.58 22.19 13.74
CA ARG A 34 -5.84 23.27 14.73
C ARG A 34 -5.01 24.50 14.39
N SER A 35 -5.58 25.39 13.60
CA SER A 35 -5.46 26.84 13.82
C SER A 35 -6.35 27.55 12.81
N GLY A 36 -7.21 28.42 13.28
CA GLY A 36 -7.99 29.29 12.41
C GLY A 36 -9.37 29.64 12.95
N ARG A 37 -9.44 30.12 14.15
CA ARG A 37 -10.64 30.84 14.63
C ARG A 37 -10.27 32.27 14.88
N ALA A 38 -10.57 33.16 13.95
CA ALA A 38 -10.69 34.60 14.22
C ALA A 38 -11.59 35.25 13.18
N ALA A 39 -12.55 35.94 13.69
CA ALA A 39 -13.58 36.77 13.21
C ALA A 39 -13.27 37.70 12.01
N GLY A 40 -14.29 37.96 11.19
CA GLY A 40 -14.30 39.01 10.19
C GLY A 40 -15.50 38.89 9.26
N ARG A 41 -16.63 39.48 9.63
CA ARG A 41 -17.78 39.70 8.77
C ARG A 41 -17.41 40.66 7.65
N THR A 42 -17.42 40.19 6.40
CA THR A 42 -17.84 40.99 5.25
C THR A 42 -18.24 40.02 4.13
N ARG A 43 -19.47 40.17 3.70
CA ARG A 43 -20.11 39.40 2.62
C ARG A 43 -19.61 39.94 1.27
N PRO A 44 -18.88 39.17 0.46
CA PRO A 44 -18.59 39.56 -0.92
C PRO A 44 -19.74 39.16 -1.85
N PRO A 45 -19.92 39.88 -2.97
CA PRO A 45 -21.01 39.66 -3.92
C PRO A 45 -20.74 38.44 -4.78
N GLY A 46 -21.86 37.79 -5.16
CA GLY A 46 -22.04 36.96 -6.35
C GLY A 46 -20.92 35.95 -6.69
N ARG A 47 -21.04 34.73 -6.15
CA ARG A 47 -20.27 33.57 -6.65
C ARG A 47 -20.74 33.20 -8.05
N PRO A 48 -19.85 33.16 -9.05
CA PRO A 48 -20.20 32.59 -10.36
C PRO A 48 -20.66 31.13 -10.20
N PRO A 49 -21.54 30.62 -11.07
CA PRO A 49 -21.99 29.24 -10.99
C PRO A 49 -20.79 28.30 -11.06
N ASP A 50 -20.73 27.38 -10.12
CA ASP A 50 -19.73 26.34 -9.99
C ASP A 50 -19.58 25.59 -11.33
N GLY A 51 -18.66 26.07 -12.15
CA GLY A 51 -18.12 25.26 -13.24
C GLY A 51 -17.53 24.02 -12.60
N GLY A 52 -18.22 22.89 -12.74
CA GLY A 52 -17.88 21.61 -12.11
C GLY A 52 -16.38 21.36 -12.16
N ARG A 53 -15.71 21.58 -11.07
CA ARG A 53 -14.37 21.02 -10.85
C ARG A 53 -14.53 19.51 -11.00
N LYS A 54 -14.26 19.02 -12.20
CA LYS A 54 -14.07 17.58 -12.44
C LYS A 54 -13.09 17.13 -11.36
N ARG A 55 -13.59 16.43 -10.34
CA ARG A 55 -12.72 15.72 -9.39
C ARG A 55 -11.70 14.97 -10.23
N PRO A 56 -10.38 15.06 -9.94
CA PRO A 56 -9.40 14.30 -10.68
C PRO A 56 -9.92 12.84 -10.67
N ARG A 57 -10.25 12.33 -11.85
CA ARG A 57 -10.59 10.91 -11.98
C ARG A 57 -9.34 10.16 -11.60
N VAL A 58 -9.36 9.52 -10.42
CA VAL A 58 -8.33 8.54 -10.08
C VAL A 58 -8.30 7.56 -11.26
N PRO A 59 -7.15 7.40 -11.93
CA PRO A 59 -7.06 6.49 -13.06
C PRO A 59 -7.53 5.11 -12.60
N ARG A 60 -8.43 4.47 -13.34
CA ARG A 60 -8.86 3.12 -13.03
C ARG A 60 -7.72 2.14 -13.32
N PRO A 61 -7.45 1.19 -12.42
CA PRO A 61 -6.50 0.12 -12.68
C PRO A 61 -6.86 -0.66 -13.95
N ARG A 62 -5.84 -1.11 -14.68
CA ARG A 62 -6.00 -1.92 -15.88
C ARG A 62 -5.14 -3.19 -15.75
N PRO A 63 -5.51 -4.29 -16.41
CA PRO A 63 -4.65 -5.46 -16.50
C PRO A 63 -3.22 -5.10 -16.91
N ALA A 64 -2.24 -5.84 -16.40
CA ALA A 64 -0.81 -5.60 -16.55
C ALA A 64 -0.25 -4.37 -15.80
N GLU A 65 -1.04 -3.59 -15.10
CA GLU A 65 -0.53 -2.48 -14.31
C GLU A 65 -0.16 -2.91 -12.88
N ILE A 66 0.89 -2.30 -12.35
CA ILE A 66 1.29 -2.41 -10.95
C ILE A 66 0.77 -1.19 -10.19
N TRP A 67 0.06 -1.47 -9.09
CA TRP A 67 -0.54 -0.45 -8.24
C TRP A 67 -0.25 -0.71 -6.77
N TRP A 68 -0.18 0.36 -5.99
CA TRP A 68 -0.32 0.30 -4.54
C TRP A 68 -1.80 0.26 -4.19
N ALA A 69 -2.20 -0.76 -3.45
CA ALA A 69 -3.56 -0.94 -3.00
C ALA A 69 -3.58 -1.50 -1.57
N ARG A 70 -4.70 -1.29 -0.90
CA ARG A 70 -4.96 -1.91 0.38
C ARG A 70 -5.52 -3.31 0.16
N VAL A 71 -4.67 -4.30 0.41
CA VAL A 71 -4.95 -5.71 0.13
C VAL A 71 -5.26 -6.43 1.44
N PRO A 72 -6.38 -7.15 1.54
CA PRO A 72 -6.72 -7.95 2.71
C PRO A 72 -5.63 -8.97 3.05
N TYR A 73 -5.49 -9.28 4.34
CA TYR A 73 -4.65 -10.39 4.79
C TYR A 73 -5.27 -11.72 4.37
N GLU A 74 -4.42 -12.75 4.29
CA GLU A 74 -4.85 -14.11 4.04
C GLU A 74 -5.50 -14.72 5.28
N ASP A 75 -4.80 -14.60 6.40
CA ASP A 75 -5.13 -15.23 7.67
C ASP A 75 -5.65 -14.18 8.66
N GLY A 76 -6.93 -13.82 8.56
CA GLY A 76 -7.56 -13.00 9.59
C GLY A 76 -8.04 -11.61 9.14
N PRO A 77 -8.61 -10.86 10.08
CA PRO A 77 -9.12 -9.53 9.80
C PRO A 77 -8.00 -8.52 9.62
N GLY A 78 -8.17 -7.63 8.64
CA GLY A 78 -7.27 -6.52 8.38
C GLY A 78 -6.75 -6.48 6.95
N GLU A 79 -6.04 -5.42 6.64
CA GLU A 79 -5.54 -5.11 5.31
C GLU A 79 -4.24 -4.32 5.42
N LYS A 80 -3.42 -4.37 4.39
CA LYS A 80 -2.14 -3.68 4.33
C LYS A 80 -1.93 -3.03 2.97
N ASP A 81 -1.40 -1.81 2.97
CA ASP A 81 -0.91 -1.19 1.73
C ASP A 81 0.28 -1.98 1.19
N ARG A 82 0.16 -2.50 -0.02
CA ARG A 82 1.23 -3.22 -0.71
C ARG A 82 1.11 -3.10 -2.23
N PRO A 83 2.21 -3.24 -2.95
CA PRO A 83 2.15 -3.29 -4.40
C PRO A 83 1.48 -4.58 -4.85
N CYS A 84 0.70 -4.51 -5.91
CA CYS A 84 0.04 -5.65 -6.53
C CYS A 84 -0.03 -5.49 -8.04
N LEU A 85 0.01 -6.61 -8.74
CA LEU A 85 -0.21 -6.69 -10.18
C LEU A 85 -1.70 -6.88 -10.44
N VAL A 86 -2.28 -6.01 -11.27
CA VAL A 86 -3.67 -6.12 -11.70
C VAL A 86 -3.78 -7.20 -12.78
N LEU A 87 -4.60 -8.21 -12.53
CA LEU A 87 -4.87 -9.30 -13.45
C LEU A 87 -6.16 -9.07 -14.23
N ALA A 88 -7.26 -8.77 -13.53
CA ALA A 88 -8.56 -8.51 -14.14
C ALA A 88 -9.31 -7.41 -13.41
N VAL A 89 -10.19 -6.71 -14.13
CA VAL A 89 -11.10 -5.70 -13.58
C VAL A 89 -12.54 -6.08 -13.95
N ARG A 90 -13.35 -6.37 -12.95
CA ARG A 90 -14.76 -6.78 -13.13
C ARG A 90 -15.68 -5.87 -12.31
N GLY A 91 -16.30 -4.90 -12.96
CA GLY A 91 -17.12 -3.88 -12.29
C GLY A 91 -16.31 -3.05 -11.31
N GLU A 92 -16.60 -3.16 -10.02
CA GLU A 92 -15.89 -2.46 -8.92
C GLU A 92 -14.90 -3.37 -8.18
N ARG A 93 -14.66 -4.56 -8.67
CA ARG A 93 -13.68 -5.49 -8.12
C ARG A 93 -12.52 -5.72 -9.08
N VAL A 94 -11.36 -5.88 -8.49
CA VAL A 94 -10.10 -6.07 -9.22
C VAL A 94 -9.42 -7.31 -8.68
N THR A 95 -9.17 -8.27 -9.54
CA THR A 95 -8.35 -9.44 -9.20
C THR A 95 -6.89 -9.07 -9.30
N VAL A 96 -6.13 -9.31 -8.25
CA VAL A 96 -4.71 -8.96 -8.15
C VAL A 96 -3.87 -10.12 -7.64
N ALA A 97 -2.61 -10.16 -8.09
CA ALA A 97 -1.54 -10.92 -7.46
C ALA A 97 -0.71 -9.96 -6.59
N LYS A 98 -0.45 -10.35 -5.34
CA LYS A 98 0.31 -9.51 -4.42
C LYS A 98 1.80 -9.53 -4.74
N ILE A 99 2.50 -8.43 -4.42
CA ILE A 99 3.95 -8.33 -4.55
C ILE A 99 4.52 -8.14 -3.14
N THR A 100 5.54 -8.92 -2.83
CA THR A 100 6.22 -8.92 -1.53
C THR A 100 7.72 -8.68 -1.70
N SER A 101 8.37 -8.18 -0.65
CA SER A 101 9.85 -8.12 -0.58
C SER A 101 10.43 -9.35 0.11
N LYS A 102 9.59 -10.22 0.70
CA LYS A 102 10.01 -11.46 1.33
C LYS A 102 9.97 -12.58 0.31
N TYR A 103 11.08 -13.26 0.15
CA TYR A 103 11.13 -14.46 -0.69
C TYR A 103 10.59 -15.67 0.09
N HIS A 104 9.72 -16.41 -0.54
CA HIS A 104 9.13 -17.65 -0.04
C HIS A 104 9.49 -18.77 -0.98
N ASP A 105 10.63 -19.39 -0.74
CA ASP A 105 11.20 -20.47 -1.58
C ASP A 105 10.39 -21.78 -1.51
N GLU A 106 9.64 -21.94 -0.42
CA GLU A 106 8.74 -23.08 -0.22
C GLU A 106 7.46 -23.02 -1.07
N ARG A 107 7.16 -21.86 -1.71
CA ARG A 107 5.91 -21.65 -2.44
C ARG A 107 6.13 -21.77 -3.95
N ALA A 108 5.35 -22.65 -4.58
CA ALA A 108 5.26 -22.68 -6.04
C ALA A 108 4.50 -21.43 -6.53
N GLY A 109 4.99 -20.80 -7.58
CA GLY A 109 4.30 -19.61 -8.15
C GLY A 109 4.84 -18.27 -7.67
N VAL A 110 6.00 -18.25 -7.01
CA VAL A 110 6.71 -17.01 -6.67
C VAL A 110 7.66 -16.64 -7.81
N ILE A 111 7.41 -15.48 -8.43
CA ILE A 111 8.18 -15.00 -9.58
C ILE A 111 9.00 -13.77 -9.17
N PRO A 112 10.34 -13.79 -9.29
CA PRO A 112 11.16 -12.62 -9.01
C PRO A 112 10.88 -11.50 -10.02
N LEU A 113 10.76 -10.27 -9.51
CA LEU A 113 10.58 -9.07 -10.32
C LEU A 113 11.92 -8.35 -10.53
N PRO A 114 12.07 -7.64 -11.66
CA PRO A 114 13.24 -6.79 -11.85
C PRO A 114 13.37 -5.73 -10.76
N PRO A 115 14.58 -5.33 -10.37
CA PRO A 115 14.80 -4.25 -9.43
C PRO A 115 14.05 -2.97 -9.84
N GLY A 116 13.37 -2.34 -8.89
CA GLY A 116 12.61 -1.12 -9.14
C GLY A 116 11.22 -1.31 -9.75
N ALA A 117 10.79 -2.54 -10.06
CA ALA A 117 9.49 -2.83 -10.67
C ALA A 117 8.31 -2.27 -9.87
N VAL A 118 8.43 -2.16 -8.56
CA VAL A 118 7.40 -1.63 -7.64
C VAL A 118 7.56 -0.14 -7.32
N GLY A 119 8.48 0.56 -8.00
CA GLY A 119 8.79 1.97 -7.73
C GLY A 119 9.41 2.19 -6.34
N ASP A 120 10.14 1.22 -5.85
CA ASP A 120 10.92 1.32 -4.62
C ASP A 120 12.25 2.05 -4.92
N ALA A 121 12.46 3.18 -4.25
CA ALA A 121 13.68 3.98 -4.39
C ALA A 121 14.96 3.23 -3.95
N HIS A 122 14.82 2.19 -3.14
CA HIS A 122 15.95 1.41 -2.62
C HIS A 122 16.29 0.18 -3.48
N GLY A 123 15.54 -0.09 -4.56
CA GLY A 123 15.78 -1.21 -5.46
C GLY A 123 15.73 -2.58 -4.79
N ARG A 124 14.96 -2.72 -3.71
CA ARG A 124 14.81 -3.99 -3.00
C ARG A 124 14.24 -5.07 -3.92
N ALA A 125 14.72 -6.30 -3.74
CA ALA A 125 14.14 -7.45 -4.40
C ALA A 125 12.64 -7.52 -4.11
N SER A 126 11.87 -7.84 -5.15
CA SER A 126 10.43 -7.96 -5.07
C SER A 126 9.99 -9.21 -5.80
N PHE A 127 8.96 -9.85 -5.28
CA PHE A 127 8.48 -11.15 -5.75
C PHE A 127 6.97 -11.08 -5.95
N LEU A 128 6.50 -11.54 -7.09
CA LEU A 128 5.09 -11.68 -7.41
C LEU A 128 4.61 -13.05 -6.93
N GLU A 129 3.59 -13.10 -6.11
CA GLU A 129 2.96 -14.32 -5.63
C GLU A 129 1.73 -14.61 -6.48
N THR A 130 1.81 -15.65 -7.33
CA THR A 130 0.75 -16.02 -8.26
C THR A 130 -0.16 -17.11 -7.74
N ASP A 131 0.20 -17.75 -6.65
CA ASP A 131 -0.57 -18.78 -5.94
C ASP A 131 -1.67 -18.20 -5.04
N GLU A 132 -1.58 -16.91 -4.72
CA GLU A 132 -2.54 -16.22 -3.87
C GLU A 132 -3.16 -15.00 -4.55
N LEU A 133 -4.24 -15.22 -5.28
CA LEU A 133 -5.00 -14.13 -5.86
C LEU A 133 -5.95 -13.51 -4.85
N ARG A 134 -6.12 -12.19 -4.93
CA ARG A 134 -7.04 -11.43 -4.07
C ARG A 134 -7.99 -10.59 -4.89
N GLU A 135 -9.19 -10.43 -4.39
CA GLU A 135 -10.13 -9.45 -4.90
C GLU A 135 -10.09 -8.18 -4.05
N VAL A 136 -9.74 -7.08 -4.70
CA VAL A 136 -9.62 -5.77 -4.06
C VAL A 136 -10.67 -4.82 -4.65
N PRO A 137 -11.45 -4.11 -3.82
CA PRO A 137 -12.35 -3.09 -4.30
C PRO A 137 -11.62 -1.97 -5.03
N LEU A 138 -12.22 -1.42 -6.08
CA LEU A 138 -11.61 -0.40 -6.91
C LEU A 138 -11.17 0.84 -6.13
N TRP A 139 -11.89 1.22 -5.08
CA TRP A 139 -11.59 2.40 -4.26
C TRP A 139 -10.40 2.22 -3.31
N GLU A 140 -9.90 0.99 -3.15
CA GLU A 140 -8.69 0.69 -2.36
C GLU A 140 -7.39 0.93 -3.14
N PHE A 141 -7.48 1.17 -4.44
CA PHE A 141 -6.32 1.49 -5.27
C PHE A 141 -5.89 2.94 -5.08
N ARG A 142 -4.63 3.16 -4.77
CA ARG A 142 -4.12 4.48 -4.36
C ARG A 142 -3.19 5.11 -5.38
N ARG A 143 -2.19 4.39 -5.83
CA ARG A 143 -1.14 4.92 -6.69
C ARG A 143 -0.70 3.90 -7.73
N ARG A 144 -0.74 4.32 -8.98
CA ARG A 144 -0.16 3.57 -10.08
C ARG A 144 1.37 3.66 -10.02
N VAL A 145 2.05 2.53 -10.20
CA VAL A 145 3.50 2.43 -10.31
C VAL A 145 3.94 2.44 -11.77
N GLY A 146 3.37 1.53 -12.56
CA GLY A 146 3.74 1.35 -13.96
C GLY A 146 2.99 0.19 -14.59
N VAL A 147 3.57 -0.32 -15.66
CA VAL A 147 3.12 -1.54 -16.36
C VAL A 147 4.19 -2.59 -16.16
N VAL A 148 3.78 -3.82 -15.96
CA VAL A 148 4.70 -4.96 -15.85
C VAL A 148 5.35 -5.24 -17.21
N ASP A 149 6.54 -5.84 -17.19
CA ASP A 149 7.22 -6.29 -18.40
C ASP A 149 6.31 -7.22 -19.24
N PRO A 150 6.23 -7.05 -20.58
CA PRO A 150 5.37 -7.87 -21.43
C PRO A 150 5.64 -9.38 -21.35
N VAL A 151 6.91 -9.79 -21.18
CA VAL A 151 7.28 -11.22 -21.07
C VAL A 151 6.71 -11.80 -19.78
N LEU A 152 6.82 -11.03 -18.68
CA LEU A 152 6.23 -11.45 -17.41
C LEU A 152 4.69 -11.45 -17.48
N TRP A 153 4.10 -10.45 -18.15
CA TRP A 153 2.65 -10.44 -18.36
C TRP A 153 2.15 -11.68 -19.09
N ASP A 154 2.82 -12.09 -20.14
CA ASP A 154 2.46 -13.31 -20.90
C ASP A 154 2.54 -14.59 -20.06
N GLN A 155 3.42 -14.62 -19.07
CA GLN A 155 3.54 -15.73 -18.13
C GLN A 155 2.39 -15.82 -17.12
N VAL A 156 1.73 -14.70 -16.79
CA VAL A 156 0.75 -14.65 -15.68
C VAL A 156 -0.67 -14.28 -16.13
N ARG A 157 -0.88 -13.78 -17.34
CA ARG A 157 -2.19 -13.33 -17.82
C ARG A 157 -3.28 -14.40 -17.79
N TYR A 158 -2.92 -15.68 -17.84
CA TYR A 158 -3.88 -16.79 -17.74
C TYR A 158 -4.58 -16.84 -16.37
N LEU A 159 -4.00 -16.23 -15.34
CA LEU A 159 -4.59 -16.12 -14.00
C LEU A 159 -5.77 -15.12 -13.95
N ALA A 160 -5.97 -14.37 -15.00
CA ALA A 160 -7.07 -13.40 -15.09
C ALA A 160 -8.46 -14.05 -15.23
N GLY A 161 -8.54 -15.34 -15.55
CA GLY A 161 -9.74 -16.16 -15.62
C GLY A 161 -10.63 -15.85 -16.81
#